data_eeae5e5c1dcf7a10955963befbc8bb24
#
_entry.id   eeae5e5c1dcf7a10955963befbc8bb24
#
_cell.length_a   1.000
_cell.length_b   1.000
_cell.length_c   1.000
_cell.angle_alpha   90.00
_cell.angle_beta   90.00
_cell.angle_gamma   90.00
#
_symmetry.space_group_name_H-M   'P 1'
#
loop_
_entity.id
_entity.type
_entity.pdbx_description
1 polymer ?
#
loop_
_entity_poly.entity_id
_entity_poly.type
_entity_poly.pdbx_seq_one_letter_code
_entity_poly.pdbx_strand_id
1 'polypeptide(L)'
;MSRKFNVAVVGATGAVGETMLEVLAERQFPIGELYALASERSAGREVRCGDRRLKVQDLATFDFSQVEIGLFSAGGSVSAEYAPRAAEAGCVVIDNTSHFRNEPDIPLVVPEVNPHDIADYRDRGIIANPNCSTIQMVVALKPLLVKSLSSGVPARPARMGLRST
;
A
#
# COMPACT_ATOMS: atom_id res chain seq x y z
N MET A 1 20.19 9.64 -14.58
CA MET A 1 19.25 10.22 -13.58
C MET A 1 18.19 9.17 -13.28
N SER A 2 17.95 8.79 -12.03
CA SER A 2 16.87 7.84 -11.71
C SER A 2 15.51 8.51 -11.95
N ARG A 3 14.55 7.75 -12.48
CA ARG A 3 13.15 8.19 -12.65
C ARG A 3 12.60 8.58 -11.29
N LYS A 4 11.89 9.70 -11.21
CA LYS A 4 11.14 10.13 -10.02
C LYS A 4 9.66 9.85 -10.23
N PHE A 5 8.96 9.60 -9.13
CA PHE A 5 7.53 9.29 -9.13
C PHE A 5 6.75 10.34 -8.34
N ASN A 6 5.59 10.71 -8.84
CA ASN A 6 4.64 11.52 -8.07
C ASN A 6 3.86 10.60 -7.14
N VAL A 7 3.91 10.89 -5.84
CA VAL A 7 3.37 10.03 -4.78
C VAL A 7 2.29 10.76 -3.99
N ALA A 8 1.20 10.09 -3.68
CA ALA A 8 0.20 10.56 -2.71
C ALA A 8 0.14 9.63 -1.51
N VAL A 9 0.04 10.20 -0.30
CA VAL A 9 -0.25 9.47 0.93
C VAL A 9 -1.65 9.86 1.40
N VAL A 10 -2.58 8.93 1.31
CA VAL A 10 -3.98 9.10 1.73
C VAL A 10 -4.14 8.65 3.18
N GLY A 11 -4.61 9.55 4.04
CA GLY A 11 -4.58 9.38 5.48
C GLY A 11 -3.29 9.90 6.12
N ALA A 12 -2.65 10.88 5.51
CA ALA A 12 -1.34 11.43 5.88
C ALA A 12 -1.25 11.99 7.30
N THR A 13 -2.38 12.31 7.93
CA THR A 13 -2.45 12.84 9.31
C THR A 13 -2.69 11.76 10.38
N GLY A 14 -2.81 10.50 9.96
CA GLY A 14 -2.90 9.35 10.86
C GLY A 14 -1.53 8.75 11.16
N ALA A 15 -1.41 7.99 12.26
CA ALA A 15 -0.14 7.40 12.69
C ALA A 15 0.55 6.58 11.58
N VAL A 16 -0.21 5.78 10.83
CA VAL A 16 0.34 4.98 9.71
C VAL A 16 0.77 5.88 8.55
N GLY A 17 -0.03 6.91 8.22
CA GLY A 17 0.32 7.86 7.15
C GLY A 17 1.57 8.67 7.47
N GLU A 18 1.73 9.12 8.71
CA GLU A 18 2.95 9.79 9.18
C GLU A 18 4.16 8.86 9.08
N THR A 19 4.04 7.61 9.52
CA THR A 19 5.12 6.61 9.37
C THR A 19 5.46 6.34 7.90
N MET A 20 4.47 6.30 7.00
CA MET A 20 4.73 6.16 5.57
C MET A 20 5.58 7.32 5.03
N LEU A 21 5.27 8.56 5.43
CA LEU A 21 6.06 9.73 5.05
C LEU A 21 7.49 9.67 5.60
N GLU A 22 7.67 9.23 6.85
CA GLU A 22 8.99 9.03 7.46
C GLU A 22 9.80 7.98 6.70
N VAL A 23 9.22 6.81 6.42
CA VAL A 23 9.88 5.71 5.70
C VAL A 23 10.25 6.11 4.27
N LEU A 24 9.39 6.86 3.58
CA LEU A 24 9.71 7.38 2.24
C LEU A 24 10.96 8.28 2.27
N ALA A 25 11.10 9.11 3.31
CA ALA A 25 12.27 9.97 3.50
C ALA A 25 13.52 9.16 3.88
N GLU A 26 13.43 8.26 4.86
CA GLU A 26 14.54 7.40 5.31
C GLU A 26 15.09 6.55 4.16
N ARG A 27 14.21 5.99 3.34
CA ARG A 27 14.56 5.17 2.19
C ARG A 27 15.02 5.97 0.98
N GLN A 28 15.00 7.30 1.06
CA GLN A 28 15.33 8.18 -0.07
C GLN A 28 14.58 7.77 -1.36
N PHE A 29 13.28 7.44 -1.20
CA PHE A 29 12.46 7.05 -2.34
C PHE A 29 12.52 8.15 -3.41
N PRO A 30 12.64 7.83 -4.69
CA PRO A 30 12.80 8.80 -5.77
C PRO A 30 11.49 9.56 -6.05
N ILE A 31 11.14 10.50 -5.16
CA ILE A 31 9.92 11.29 -5.23
C ILE A 31 10.13 12.52 -6.13
N GLY A 32 9.22 12.69 -7.09
CA GLY A 32 8.99 13.94 -7.79
C GLY A 32 8.16 14.88 -6.91
N GLU A 33 6.85 14.90 -7.14
CA GLU A 33 5.89 15.59 -6.27
C GLU A 33 5.37 14.64 -5.19
N LEU A 34 5.08 15.18 -4.00
CA LEU A 34 4.54 14.43 -2.86
C LEU A 34 3.30 15.14 -2.33
N TYR A 35 2.18 14.43 -2.31
CA TYR A 35 0.89 14.94 -1.87
C TYR A 35 0.48 14.26 -0.57
N ALA A 36 0.18 15.05 0.44
CA ALA A 36 -0.40 14.59 1.70
C ALA A 36 -1.90 14.82 1.67
N LEU A 37 -2.69 13.76 1.68
CA LEU A 37 -4.14 13.79 1.53
C LEU A 37 -4.85 13.32 2.78
N ALA A 38 -5.90 14.01 3.19
CA ALA A 38 -6.76 13.63 4.30
C ALA A 38 -8.17 14.22 4.11
N SER A 39 -9.06 14.02 5.09
CA SER A 39 -10.38 14.63 5.07
C SER A 39 -10.32 16.16 5.15
N GLU A 40 -11.40 16.83 4.71
CA GLU A 40 -11.57 18.28 4.78
C GLU A 40 -11.20 18.86 6.17
N ARG A 41 -11.56 18.16 7.26
CA ARG A 41 -11.21 18.60 8.63
C ARG A 41 -9.72 18.71 8.90
N SER A 42 -8.90 17.99 8.15
CA SER A 42 -7.44 17.99 8.26
C SER A 42 -6.76 18.83 7.19
N ALA A 43 -7.51 19.29 6.19
CA ALA A 43 -6.99 20.13 5.13
C ALA A 43 -6.37 21.42 5.71
N GLY A 44 -5.24 21.81 5.13
CA GLY A 44 -4.47 22.97 5.60
C GLY A 44 -3.48 22.69 6.75
N ARG A 45 -3.58 21.53 7.44
CA ARG A 45 -2.56 21.12 8.41
C ARG A 45 -1.22 20.85 7.73
N GLU A 46 -0.15 20.87 8.48
CA GLU A 46 1.18 20.49 8.00
C GLU A 46 1.56 19.10 8.52
N VAL A 47 2.16 18.29 7.64
CA VAL A 47 2.84 17.04 7.95
C VAL A 47 4.27 17.09 7.41
N ARG A 48 5.14 16.19 7.88
CA ARG A 48 6.55 16.18 7.50
C ARG A 48 6.91 14.90 6.75
N CYS A 49 7.82 15.03 5.78
CA CYS A 49 8.51 13.93 5.13
C CYS A 49 10.00 14.29 5.10
N GLY A 50 10.77 13.81 6.08
CA GLY A 50 12.12 14.28 6.34
C GLY A 50 12.15 15.79 6.58
N ASP A 51 12.95 16.53 5.81
CA ASP A 51 13.05 17.99 5.90
C ASP A 51 11.92 18.74 5.18
N ARG A 52 11.11 18.05 4.39
CA ARG A 52 10.00 18.67 3.65
C ARG A 52 8.79 18.85 4.54
N ARG A 53 8.19 20.03 4.50
CA ARG A 53 6.87 20.33 5.06
C ARG A 53 5.84 20.25 3.94
N LEU A 54 4.78 19.49 4.19
CA LEU A 54 3.71 19.29 3.23
C LEU A 54 2.41 19.83 3.83
N LYS A 55 1.71 20.65 3.04
CA LYS A 55 0.36 21.08 3.39
C LYS A 55 -0.63 19.98 3.01
N VAL A 56 -1.42 19.55 3.96
CA VAL A 56 -2.45 18.53 3.74
C VAL A 56 -3.56 19.11 2.85
N GLN A 57 -3.91 18.37 1.79
CA GLN A 57 -4.98 18.71 0.86
C GLN A 57 -6.21 17.86 1.15
N ASP A 58 -7.38 18.38 0.75
CA ASP A 58 -8.64 17.63 0.87
C ASP A 58 -8.72 16.53 -0.18
N LEU A 59 -8.86 15.30 0.31
CA LEU A 59 -8.99 14.10 -0.52
C LEU A 59 -10.20 14.16 -1.46
N ALA A 60 -11.31 14.76 -1.01
CA ALA A 60 -12.55 14.78 -1.76
C ALA A 60 -12.46 15.56 -3.08
N THR A 61 -11.60 16.58 -3.12
CA THR A 61 -11.42 17.47 -4.27
C THR A 61 -10.12 17.21 -5.05
N PHE A 62 -9.32 16.25 -4.59
CA PHE A 62 -8.01 15.99 -5.18
C PHE A 62 -8.09 15.29 -6.54
N ASP A 63 -7.27 15.76 -7.47
CA ASP A 63 -7.13 15.17 -8.81
C ASP A 63 -6.00 14.12 -8.81
N PHE A 64 -6.36 12.84 -8.92
CA PHE A 64 -5.42 11.73 -8.95
C PHE A 64 -4.66 11.56 -10.26
N SER A 65 -5.04 12.25 -11.34
CA SER A 65 -4.34 12.14 -12.64
C SER A 65 -2.88 12.61 -12.60
N GLN A 66 -2.52 13.40 -11.59
CA GLN A 66 -1.15 13.89 -11.37
C GLN A 66 -0.28 12.95 -10.53
N VAL A 67 -0.82 11.80 -10.07
CA VAL A 67 -0.16 10.86 -9.15
C VAL A 67 0.11 9.53 -9.83
N GLU A 68 1.32 9.02 -9.70
CA GLU A 68 1.69 7.70 -10.22
C GLU A 68 1.52 6.60 -9.18
N ILE A 69 1.76 6.90 -7.88
CA ILE A 69 1.67 5.92 -6.78
C ILE A 69 0.86 6.51 -5.63
N GLY A 70 -0.19 5.83 -5.21
CA GLY A 70 -1.03 6.19 -4.07
C GLY A 70 -0.87 5.20 -2.91
N LEU A 71 -0.42 5.68 -1.74
CA LEU A 71 -0.34 4.90 -0.50
C LEU A 71 -1.56 5.20 0.36
N PHE A 72 -2.44 4.21 0.54
CA PHE A 72 -3.73 4.37 1.21
C PHE A 72 -3.72 3.80 2.63
N SER A 73 -4.05 4.64 3.63
CA SER A 73 -4.12 4.24 5.05
C SER A 73 -5.22 4.95 5.84
N ALA A 74 -6.24 5.48 5.16
CA ALA A 74 -7.29 6.30 5.78
C ALA A 74 -8.51 5.50 6.29
N GLY A 75 -8.44 4.16 6.26
CA GLY A 75 -9.54 3.26 6.66
C GLY A 75 -10.30 2.68 5.47
N GLY A 76 -10.96 1.53 5.70
CA GLY A 76 -11.57 0.72 4.63
C GLY A 76 -12.64 1.44 3.82
N SER A 77 -13.48 2.27 4.45
CA SER A 77 -14.52 3.05 3.75
C SER A 77 -13.93 4.08 2.78
N VAL A 78 -12.82 4.73 3.19
CA VAL A 78 -12.11 5.68 2.34
C VAL A 78 -11.44 4.95 1.17
N SER A 79 -10.81 3.80 1.43
CA SER A 79 -10.22 3.00 0.35
C SER A 79 -11.27 2.48 -0.62
N ALA A 80 -12.42 2.03 -0.13
CA ALA A 80 -13.53 1.58 -0.99
C ALA A 80 -13.98 2.65 -2.00
N GLU A 81 -14.01 3.91 -1.56
CA GLU A 81 -14.48 5.03 -2.39
C GLU A 81 -13.37 5.58 -3.31
N TYR A 82 -12.18 5.83 -2.76
CA TYR A 82 -11.16 6.61 -3.45
C TYR A 82 -10.09 5.77 -4.16
N ALA A 83 -9.83 4.52 -3.74
CA ALA A 83 -8.82 3.71 -4.40
C ALA A 83 -9.19 3.34 -5.84
N PRO A 84 -10.44 2.95 -6.17
CA PRO A 84 -10.84 2.73 -7.55
C PRO A 84 -10.75 4.01 -8.39
N ARG A 85 -11.16 5.16 -7.86
CA ARG A 85 -11.06 6.47 -8.54
C ARG A 85 -9.60 6.84 -8.87
N ALA A 86 -8.69 6.59 -7.93
CA ALA A 86 -7.27 6.81 -8.15
C ALA A 86 -6.72 5.86 -9.23
N ALA A 87 -7.10 4.59 -9.21
CA ALA A 87 -6.68 3.60 -10.18
C ALA A 87 -7.21 3.93 -11.59
N GLU A 88 -8.47 4.34 -11.72
CA GLU A 88 -9.07 4.81 -12.98
C GLU A 88 -8.35 6.04 -13.55
N ALA A 89 -7.80 6.90 -12.69
CA ALA A 89 -7.00 8.04 -13.10
C ALA A 89 -5.55 7.66 -13.50
N GLY A 90 -5.18 6.37 -13.45
CA GLY A 90 -3.85 5.86 -13.82
C GLY A 90 -2.86 5.75 -12.67
N CYS A 91 -3.29 6.01 -11.43
CA CYS A 91 -2.47 5.85 -10.23
C CYS A 91 -2.40 4.38 -9.82
N VAL A 92 -1.23 3.86 -9.52
CA VAL A 92 -1.08 2.54 -8.89
C VAL A 92 -1.31 2.70 -7.39
N VAL A 93 -2.37 2.07 -6.88
CA VAL A 93 -2.76 2.14 -5.47
C VAL A 93 -2.13 1.00 -4.69
N ILE A 94 -1.51 1.32 -3.54
CA ILE A 94 -1.08 0.35 -2.53
C ILE A 94 -1.95 0.59 -1.30
N ASP A 95 -2.91 -0.31 -1.06
CA ASP A 95 -3.88 -0.16 0.02
C ASP A 95 -3.49 -0.94 1.27
N ASN A 96 -3.26 -0.22 2.36
CA ASN A 96 -2.92 -0.79 3.66
C ASN A 96 -4.17 -1.12 4.52
N THR A 97 -5.37 -0.87 4.02
CA THR A 97 -6.61 -1.21 4.74
C THR A 97 -6.99 -2.67 4.54
N SER A 98 -8.04 -3.12 5.22
CA SER A 98 -8.53 -4.49 5.05
C SER A 98 -9.49 -4.65 3.87
N HIS A 99 -9.88 -3.56 3.21
CA HIS A 99 -11.02 -3.57 2.29
C HIS A 99 -10.82 -4.52 1.11
N PHE A 100 -9.67 -4.46 0.46
CA PHE A 100 -9.39 -5.23 -0.76
C PHE A 100 -8.70 -6.58 -0.54
N ARG A 101 -8.41 -6.98 0.70
CA ARG A 101 -7.62 -8.20 1.00
C ARG A 101 -8.27 -9.51 0.57
N ASN A 102 -9.59 -9.52 0.41
CA ASN A 102 -10.35 -10.71 0.03
C ASN A 102 -10.88 -10.64 -1.41
N GLU A 103 -10.53 -9.60 -2.16
CA GLU A 103 -10.94 -9.47 -3.56
C GLU A 103 -10.06 -10.37 -4.44
N PRO A 104 -10.65 -11.29 -5.23
CA PRO A 104 -9.90 -12.30 -5.97
C PRO A 104 -9.09 -11.73 -7.14
N ASP A 105 -9.46 -10.55 -7.63
CA ASP A 105 -8.85 -9.81 -8.74
C ASP A 105 -7.91 -8.69 -8.28
N ILE A 106 -7.61 -8.63 -6.98
CA ILE A 106 -6.64 -7.70 -6.40
C ILE A 106 -5.53 -8.48 -5.69
N PRO A 107 -4.27 -8.36 -6.12
CA PRO A 107 -3.17 -9.11 -5.52
C PRO A 107 -2.92 -8.68 -4.07
N LEU A 108 -2.82 -9.66 -3.17
CA LEU A 108 -2.42 -9.48 -1.78
C LEU A 108 -0.93 -9.77 -1.66
N VAL A 109 -0.11 -8.73 -1.49
CA VAL A 109 1.34 -8.83 -1.68
C VAL A 109 2.13 -8.54 -0.41
N VAL A 110 3.09 -9.44 -0.13
CA VAL A 110 4.25 -9.19 0.73
C VAL A 110 5.49 -9.33 -0.15
N PRO A 111 6.20 -8.23 -0.50
CA PRO A 111 7.27 -8.27 -1.50
C PRO A 111 8.38 -9.29 -1.22
N GLU A 112 8.69 -9.56 0.05
CA GLU A 112 9.66 -10.56 0.47
C GLU A 112 9.17 -12.01 0.29
N VAL A 113 7.86 -12.20 0.10
CA VAL A 113 7.22 -13.52 0.04
C VAL A 113 6.75 -13.87 -1.37
N ASN A 114 5.98 -12.98 -1.98
CA ASN A 114 5.34 -13.20 -3.28
C ASN A 114 5.49 -12.00 -4.25
N PRO A 115 6.72 -11.53 -4.54
CA PRO A 115 6.94 -10.34 -5.38
C PRO A 115 6.40 -10.49 -6.81
N HIS A 116 6.25 -11.73 -7.30
CA HIS A 116 5.73 -12.02 -8.64
C HIS A 116 4.26 -11.65 -8.79
N ASP A 117 3.47 -11.72 -7.71
CA ASP A 117 2.05 -11.37 -7.71
C ASP A 117 1.82 -9.85 -7.88
N ILE A 118 2.86 -9.02 -7.71
CA ILE A 118 2.77 -7.58 -7.97
C ILE A 118 2.28 -7.32 -9.40
N ALA A 119 2.66 -8.14 -10.38
CA ALA A 119 2.28 -7.93 -11.77
C ALA A 119 0.76 -7.94 -12.02
N ASP A 120 0.01 -8.60 -11.15
CA ASP A 120 -1.46 -8.75 -11.25
C ASP A 120 -2.21 -7.46 -10.89
N TYR A 121 -1.51 -6.42 -10.36
CA TYR A 121 -2.14 -5.12 -10.12
C TYR A 121 -2.76 -4.50 -11.37
N ARG A 122 -2.32 -4.91 -12.57
CA ARG A 122 -2.75 -4.32 -13.84
C ARG A 122 -4.23 -4.47 -14.11
N ASP A 123 -4.88 -5.44 -13.51
CA ASP A 123 -6.32 -5.70 -13.71
C ASP A 123 -7.18 -4.61 -13.05
N ARG A 124 -6.80 -4.15 -11.86
CA ARG A 124 -7.56 -3.20 -11.07
C ARG A 124 -6.79 -1.93 -10.68
N GLY A 125 -5.50 -1.83 -11.00
CA GLY A 125 -4.65 -0.72 -10.57
C GLY A 125 -4.37 -0.69 -9.05
N ILE A 126 -4.73 -1.75 -8.31
CA ILE A 126 -4.67 -1.80 -6.84
C ILE A 126 -3.85 -3.02 -6.40
N ILE A 127 -3.02 -2.80 -5.37
CA ILE A 127 -2.30 -3.84 -4.63
C ILE A 127 -2.79 -3.77 -3.18
N ALA A 128 -3.27 -4.87 -2.63
CA ALA A 128 -3.63 -4.97 -1.22
C ALA A 128 -2.40 -5.35 -0.38
N ASN A 129 -2.19 -4.61 0.72
CA ASN A 129 -1.16 -4.92 1.71
C ASN A 129 -1.78 -5.73 2.85
N PRO A 130 -1.21 -6.90 3.24
CA PRO A 130 -1.76 -7.72 4.30
C PRO A 130 -1.76 -7.04 5.68
N ASN A 131 -2.37 -7.69 6.66
CA ASN A 131 -2.30 -7.27 8.05
C ASN A 131 -0.85 -7.30 8.55
N CYS A 132 -0.47 -6.33 9.38
CA CYS A 132 0.90 -6.18 9.90
C CYS A 132 1.43 -7.44 10.60
N SER A 133 0.62 -8.11 11.41
CA SER A 133 1.00 -9.38 12.06
C SER A 133 1.21 -10.50 11.04
N THR A 134 0.37 -10.55 10.01
CA THR A 134 0.52 -11.54 8.92
C THR A 134 1.82 -11.32 8.17
N ILE A 135 2.16 -10.07 7.82
CA ILE A 135 3.41 -9.73 7.12
C ILE A 135 4.62 -10.23 7.92
N GLN A 136 4.71 -9.88 9.20
CA GLN A 136 5.81 -10.30 10.08
C GLN A 136 5.94 -11.82 10.14
N MET A 137 4.82 -12.53 10.28
CA MET A 137 4.78 -13.97 10.36
C MET A 137 5.23 -14.65 9.06
N VAL A 138 4.69 -14.23 7.91
CA VAL A 138 5.01 -14.90 6.64
C VAL A 138 6.44 -14.63 6.18
N VAL A 139 6.98 -13.44 6.46
CA VAL A 139 8.39 -13.13 6.18
C VAL A 139 9.32 -14.03 7.00
N ALA A 140 9.01 -14.23 8.30
CA ALA A 140 9.79 -15.11 9.16
C ALA A 140 9.70 -16.60 8.76
N LEU A 141 8.53 -17.04 8.28
CA LEU A 141 8.28 -18.44 7.90
C LEU A 141 8.78 -18.79 6.49
N LYS A 142 8.88 -17.84 5.59
CA LYS A 142 9.28 -18.11 4.18
C LYS A 142 10.60 -18.92 4.06
N PRO A 143 11.69 -18.60 4.76
CA PRO A 143 12.93 -19.37 4.66
C PRO A 143 12.78 -20.83 5.10
N LEU A 144 11.89 -21.12 6.04
CA LEU A 144 11.61 -22.48 6.53
C LEU A 144 10.89 -23.30 5.47
N LEU A 145 9.92 -22.70 4.76
CA LEU A 145 9.21 -23.34 3.65
C LEU A 145 10.14 -23.70 2.50
N VAL A 146 11.03 -22.78 2.11
CA VAL A 146 12.02 -23.02 1.05
C VAL A 146 12.96 -24.16 1.40
N LYS A 147 13.45 -24.22 2.65
CA LYS A 147 14.29 -25.33 3.12
C LYS A 147 13.54 -26.67 3.09
N SER A 148 12.29 -26.71 3.51
CA SER A 148 11.46 -27.92 3.51
C SER A 148 11.24 -28.46 2.09
N LEU A 149 11.00 -27.59 1.12
CA LEU A 149 10.83 -27.97 -0.29
C LEU A 149 12.13 -28.49 -0.91
N SER A 150 13.29 -27.92 -0.55
CA SER A 150 14.61 -28.36 -1.05
C SER A 150 15.09 -29.69 -0.42
N SER A 151 14.57 -30.06 0.75
CA SER A 151 14.90 -31.31 1.44
C SER A 151 14.04 -32.51 1.03
N GLY A 152 13.21 -32.41 0.00
CA GLY A 152 12.41 -33.52 -0.52
C GLY A 152 11.22 -33.94 0.35
N VAL A 153 10.88 -33.20 1.39
CA VAL A 153 9.67 -33.43 2.17
C VAL A 153 8.49 -32.87 1.35
N PRO A 154 7.53 -33.71 0.90
CA PRO A 154 6.41 -33.22 0.13
C PRO A 154 5.59 -32.24 0.96
N ALA A 155 5.57 -30.98 0.57
CA ALA A 155 4.68 -30.00 1.16
C ALA A 155 3.25 -30.42 0.82
N ARG A 156 2.51 -30.92 1.80
CA ARG A 156 1.07 -31.10 1.68
C ARG A 156 0.48 -29.70 1.46
N PRO A 157 -0.29 -29.45 0.39
CA PRO A 157 -0.96 -28.18 0.24
C PRO A 157 -1.94 -28.02 1.41
N ALA A 158 -1.57 -27.16 2.36
CA ALA A 158 -2.50 -26.72 3.37
C ALA A 158 -3.55 -25.87 2.63
N ARG A 159 -4.73 -26.45 2.42
CA ARG A 159 -5.93 -25.66 2.13
C ARG A 159 -6.22 -24.84 3.39
N MET A 160 -5.64 -23.67 3.47
CA MET A 160 -5.93 -22.72 4.54
C MET A 160 -7.22 -21.99 4.17
N GLY A 161 -8.34 -22.68 4.41
CA GLY A 161 -9.64 -22.04 4.47
C GLY A 161 -9.74 -21.26 5.77
N LEU A 162 -9.24 -20.06 5.82
CA LEU A 162 -9.58 -19.09 6.84
C LEU A 162 -10.95 -18.52 6.51
N ARG A 163 -12.00 -19.19 6.98
CA ARG A 163 -13.31 -18.57 7.11
C ARG A 163 -13.25 -17.69 8.35
N SER A 164 -13.34 -16.37 8.13
CA SER A 164 -13.57 -15.40 9.19
C SER A 164 -14.99 -15.56 9.73
N THR A 165 -15.13 -15.75 11.02
CA THR A 165 -16.31 -15.34 11.80
C THR A 165 -16.13 -13.91 12.26
#